data_09932d2d1b522203a72e9a28b0f6225d
#
_entry.id   09932d2d1b522203a72e9a28b0f6225d
#
_cell.length_a   1.000
_cell.length_b   1.000
_cell.length_c   1.000
_cell.angle_alpha   90.00
_cell.angle_beta   90.00
_cell.angle_gamma   90.00
#
_symmetry.space_group_name_H-M   'P 1'
#
loop_
_entity.id
_entity.type
_entity.pdbx_description
1 polymer ?
#
loop_
_entity_poly.entity_id
_entity_poly.type
_entity_poly.pdbx_seq_one_letter_code
_entity_poly.pdbx_strand_id
1 'polypeptide(L)'
;MTMCASRFSASLIVVAILCRMVIASPQAKLPDSAVSTAYQTGRDAMSRGDLPAARDAFEKAVKLSPHNADSQNMLGQVLLQQGEVDDAIVRFRAVVELQPSLAIAHAYLAQALETKGRLDDAITEFRIAVQLAPKQWQAHQSLGRALSLQNKTDDAIAELKQAIVLAAGEAELHDELGSLFAQESRFAEAESEFQEALRLNPDYEPAYFHLGAALSSQGETKKAQEMLDHALQLDPKNATAWYYRGVVEEAEANSDEALRSYEHAVELQPNVALIETRFGLLLERRGDPERAVAAFSKVLTLTPSDAEAHNNLALALLERGDAETALKEFQEAIRLHPDDSGFQQNLGTAYLQKTDFAAAISQFRAALKLDPEKASLHHDLALALKLSDDLPAAIAEWKVAIRLDPKLADAYYSLGVTLWQSGDFPAAAQQLRQAIQIQPDYAEAHYTLGTVLKQMNQLPDAADALREAIRLDPDFAGAHTTLAAVLRQLGDTAGAAAESRAGAEMVNRKNNLQAATFATNSGRRLLSAGDLDGAISQFRNAIRVMPAYALAHYELGAALNQKGLKDEAGGEYRKAAELDPHLIPPAPSGH
;
A
#
# COMPACT_ATOMS: atom_id res chain seq x y z
N MET A 1 -11.78 -0.56 -5.96
CA MET A 1 -11.36 0.08 -4.71
C MET A 1 -12.52 0.15 -3.71
N THR A 2 -13.13 -0.97 -3.43
CA THR A 2 -14.27 -1.04 -2.50
C THR A 2 -14.11 -2.32 -1.70
N MET A 3 -14.27 -2.21 -0.36
CA MET A 3 -14.32 -3.31 0.60
C MET A 3 -13.01 -3.80 1.21
N CYS A 4 -12.43 -3.02 2.12
CA CYS A 4 -11.54 -3.63 3.14
C CYS A 4 -11.51 -2.90 4.50
N ALA A 5 -12.33 -1.84 4.69
CA ALA A 5 -12.34 -1.09 5.95
C ALA A 5 -13.08 -1.77 7.12
N SER A 6 -13.83 -2.85 6.87
CA SER A 6 -14.82 -3.36 7.84
C SER A 6 -14.34 -4.47 8.80
N ARG A 7 -13.09 -4.94 8.70
CA ARG A 7 -12.64 -6.06 9.55
C ARG A 7 -11.66 -5.70 10.66
N PHE A 8 -11.25 -4.43 10.76
CA PHE A 8 -10.15 -4.04 11.66
C PHE A 8 -10.55 -3.61 13.08
N SER A 9 -11.80 -3.18 13.33
CA SER A 9 -12.17 -2.64 14.64
C SER A 9 -12.77 -3.65 15.63
N ALA A 10 -13.10 -4.86 15.21
CA ALA A 10 -13.86 -5.78 16.06
C ALA A 10 -13.06 -6.51 17.14
N SER A 11 -11.75 -6.67 17.01
CA SER A 11 -10.98 -7.56 17.89
C SER A 11 -10.32 -6.90 19.11
N LEU A 12 -10.14 -5.58 19.14
CA LEU A 12 -9.42 -4.91 20.24
C LEU A 12 -10.32 -4.13 21.22
N ILE A 13 -11.57 -3.84 20.87
CA ILE A 13 -12.49 -3.06 21.72
C ILE A 13 -13.20 -3.91 22.79
N VAL A 14 -13.19 -5.23 22.67
CA VAL A 14 -13.91 -6.16 23.56
C VAL A 14 -13.45 -6.08 25.03
N VAL A 15 -12.23 -5.65 25.32
CA VAL A 15 -11.66 -5.68 26.69
C VAL A 15 -11.99 -4.42 27.52
N ALA A 16 -12.24 -3.27 26.88
CA ALA A 16 -12.39 -2.00 27.61
C ALA A 16 -13.84 -1.68 28.07
N ILE A 17 -14.85 -2.30 27.46
CA ILE A 17 -16.28 -1.96 27.72
C ILE A 17 -16.85 -2.69 28.95
N LEU A 18 -16.17 -3.72 29.45
CA LEU A 18 -16.63 -4.50 30.61
C LEU A 18 -16.71 -3.71 31.94
N CYS A 19 -16.14 -2.51 32.03
CA CYS A 19 -16.10 -1.74 33.29
C CYS A 19 -17.30 -0.81 33.53
N ARG A 20 -18.17 -0.51 32.55
CA ARG A 20 -19.24 0.48 32.70
C ARG A 20 -20.64 -0.06 32.96
N MET A 21 -20.89 -1.36 32.84
CA MET A 21 -22.21 -1.94 33.20
C MET A 21 -22.26 -2.38 34.67
N VAL A 22 -21.87 -1.52 35.61
CA VAL A 22 -22.24 -1.72 37.01
C VAL A 22 -23.61 -1.10 37.23
N ILE A 23 -24.68 -1.75 36.74
CA ILE A 23 -26.02 -1.48 37.18
C ILE A 23 -26.24 -2.31 38.45
N ALA A 24 -26.42 -1.64 39.57
CA ALA A 24 -26.79 -2.24 40.84
C ALA A 24 -28.05 -3.10 40.67
N SER A 25 -27.87 -4.43 40.62
CA SER A 25 -28.99 -5.34 40.77
C SER A 25 -29.68 -5.07 42.11
N PRO A 26 -31.04 -5.09 42.20
CA PRO A 26 -31.71 -4.99 43.48
C PRO A 26 -31.20 -6.14 44.35
N GLN A 27 -30.65 -5.81 45.53
CA GLN A 27 -30.09 -6.77 46.47
C GLN A 27 -31.15 -7.78 46.90
N ALA A 28 -31.20 -8.94 46.21
CA ALA A 28 -31.87 -10.10 46.76
C ALA A 28 -31.10 -10.55 48.00
N LYS A 29 -31.75 -10.73 49.12
CA LYS A 29 -31.12 -11.26 50.35
C LYS A 29 -30.46 -12.59 50.04
N LEU A 30 -29.12 -12.64 50.09
CA LEU A 30 -28.36 -13.86 49.99
C LEU A 30 -28.68 -14.78 51.18
N PRO A 31 -29.21 -16.00 50.99
CA PRO A 31 -29.82 -16.79 52.05
C PRO A 31 -28.82 -17.50 52.97
N ASP A 32 -27.53 -17.50 52.70
CA ASP A 32 -26.54 -18.22 53.48
C ASP A 32 -25.27 -17.38 53.67
N SER A 33 -24.76 -17.29 54.88
CA SER A 33 -23.56 -16.48 55.18
C SER A 33 -22.32 -16.95 54.39
N ALA A 34 -22.25 -18.25 54.09
CA ALA A 34 -21.12 -18.84 53.32
C ALA A 34 -21.17 -18.49 51.81
N VAL A 35 -22.37 -18.44 51.19
CA VAL A 35 -22.56 -18.01 49.79
C VAL A 35 -22.25 -16.53 49.69
N SER A 36 -22.77 -15.70 50.61
CA SER A 36 -22.50 -14.26 50.65
C SER A 36 -21.00 -13.97 50.80
N THR A 37 -20.32 -14.69 51.68
CA THR A 37 -18.88 -14.51 51.89
C THR A 37 -18.07 -14.90 50.62
N ALA A 38 -18.39 -16.04 49.98
CA ALA A 38 -17.72 -16.47 48.75
C ALA A 38 -17.98 -15.49 47.61
N TYR A 39 -19.23 -15.01 47.46
CA TYR A 39 -19.60 -14.01 46.45
C TYR A 39 -18.84 -12.68 46.65
N GLN A 40 -18.81 -12.17 47.90
CA GLN A 40 -18.08 -10.95 48.20
C GLN A 40 -16.57 -11.10 47.99
N THR A 41 -15.96 -12.24 48.37
CA THR A 41 -14.56 -12.55 48.09
C THR A 41 -14.25 -12.52 46.59
N GLY A 42 -15.16 -13.06 45.76
CA GLY A 42 -15.05 -13.02 44.31
C GLY A 42 -15.09 -11.60 43.75
N ARG A 43 -16.02 -10.78 44.23
CA ARG A 43 -16.12 -9.36 43.85
C ARG A 43 -14.88 -8.55 44.23
N ASP A 44 -14.36 -8.77 45.43
CA ASP A 44 -13.13 -8.12 45.90
C ASP A 44 -11.91 -8.55 45.08
N ALA A 45 -11.83 -9.82 44.63
CA ALA A 45 -10.81 -10.31 43.72
C ALA A 45 -10.93 -9.66 42.33
N MET A 46 -12.16 -9.57 41.79
CA MET A 46 -12.41 -8.87 40.52
C MET A 46 -11.98 -7.40 40.57
N SER A 47 -12.30 -6.70 41.64
CA SER A 47 -11.92 -5.29 41.81
C SER A 47 -10.39 -5.07 41.83
N ARG A 48 -9.62 -6.10 42.18
CA ARG A 48 -8.15 -6.10 42.13
C ARG A 48 -7.56 -6.65 40.83
N GLY A 49 -8.42 -7.08 39.88
CA GLY A 49 -7.99 -7.73 38.63
C GLY A 49 -7.49 -9.18 38.80
N ASP A 50 -7.69 -9.79 39.97
CA ASP A 50 -7.29 -11.16 40.26
C ASP A 50 -8.34 -12.15 39.77
N LEU A 51 -8.35 -12.39 38.46
CA LEU A 51 -9.34 -13.27 37.81
C LEU A 51 -9.28 -14.72 38.31
N PRO A 52 -8.11 -15.35 38.56
CA PRO A 52 -8.07 -16.69 39.15
C PRO A 52 -8.74 -16.77 40.53
N ALA A 53 -8.42 -15.87 41.44
CA ALA A 53 -9.04 -15.84 42.76
C ALA A 53 -10.55 -15.52 42.72
N ALA A 54 -10.97 -14.66 41.77
CA ALA A 54 -12.39 -14.38 41.52
C ALA A 54 -13.15 -15.61 41.05
N ARG A 55 -12.55 -16.39 40.11
CA ARG A 55 -13.11 -17.64 39.63
C ARG A 55 -13.33 -18.64 40.77
N ASP A 56 -12.28 -18.94 41.53
CA ASP A 56 -12.36 -19.90 42.66
C ASP A 56 -13.47 -19.52 43.66
N ALA A 57 -13.55 -18.23 43.95
CA ALA A 57 -14.56 -17.72 44.90
C ALA A 57 -15.98 -17.84 44.34
N PHE A 58 -16.21 -17.48 43.06
CA PHE A 58 -17.53 -17.61 42.42
C PHE A 58 -17.90 -19.08 42.15
N GLU A 59 -16.95 -19.95 41.78
CA GLU A 59 -17.21 -21.41 41.71
C GLU A 59 -17.65 -21.98 43.04
N LYS A 60 -17.02 -21.55 44.13
CA LYS A 60 -17.44 -21.92 45.48
C LYS A 60 -18.86 -21.42 45.78
N ALA A 61 -19.18 -20.18 45.42
CA ALA A 61 -20.55 -19.62 45.62
C ALA A 61 -21.57 -20.41 44.82
N VAL A 62 -21.29 -20.75 43.55
CA VAL A 62 -22.15 -21.56 42.68
C VAL A 62 -22.31 -23.01 43.23
N LYS A 63 -21.24 -23.63 43.75
CA LYS A 63 -21.32 -24.96 44.39
C LYS A 63 -22.20 -24.95 45.63
N LEU A 64 -22.13 -23.89 46.42
CA LEU A 64 -22.95 -23.73 47.61
C LEU A 64 -24.44 -23.41 47.29
N SER A 65 -24.67 -22.68 46.20
CA SER A 65 -26.01 -22.31 45.73
C SER A 65 -26.08 -22.32 44.19
N PRO A 66 -26.34 -23.47 43.57
CA PRO A 66 -26.38 -23.59 42.10
C PRO A 66 -27.47 -22.76 41.41
N HIS A 67 -28.54 -22.41 42.13
CA HIS A 67 -29.65 -21.58 41.65
C HIS A 67 -29.49 -20.09 41.98
N ASN A 68 -28.33 -19.66 42.45
CA ASN A 68 -28.07 -18.25 42.67
C ASN A 68 -27.64 -17.58 41.35
N ALA A 69 -28.55 -16.84 40.73
CA ALA A 69 -28.34 -16.19 39.43
C ALA A 69 -27.17 -15.20 39.47
N ASP A 70 -27.01 -14.45 40.57
CA ASP A 70 -25.90 -13.47 40.69
C ASP A 70 -24.53 -14.18 40.67
N SER A 71 -24.40 -15.30 41.40
CA SER A 71 -23.15 -16.07 41.42
C SER A 71 -22.84 -16.71 40.06
N GLN A 72 -23.86 -17.25 39.36
CA GLN A 72 -23.72 -17.77 38.01
C GLN A 72 -23.30 -16.67 37.03
N ASN A 73 -23.92 -15.48 37.11
CA ASN A 73 -23.62 -14.34 36.26
C ASN A 73 -22.18 -13.86 36.46
N MET A 74 -21.75 -13.69 37.71
CA MET A 74 -20.37 -13.25 37.99
C MET A 74 -19.32 -14.28 37.56
N LEU A 75 -19.60 -15.56 37.75
CA LEU A 75 -18.73 -16.64 37.25
C LEU A 75 -18.65 -16.58 35.71
N GLY A 76 -19.78 -16.42 35.01
CA GLY A 76 -19.82 -16.28 33.56
C GLY A 76 -18.99 -15.10 33.07
N GLN A 77 -19.05 -13.95 33.75
CA GLN A 77 -18.24 -12.77 33.42
C GLN A 77 -16.73 -13.04 33.58
N VAL A 78 -16.32 -13.67 34.68
CA VAL A 78 -14.91 -14.03 34.90
C VAL A 78 -14.42 -15.02 33.84
N LEU A 79 -15.20 -16.05 33.53
CA LEU A 79 -14.85 -17.03 32.49
C LEU A 79 -14.72 -16.37 31.11
N LEU A 80 -15.61 -15.44 30.77
CA LEU A 80 -15.53 -14.69 29.51
C LEU A 80 -14.26 -13.84 29.44
N GLN A 81 -13.88 -13.18 30.54
CA GLN A 81 -12.63 -12.40 30.64
C GLN A 81 -11.37 -13.29 30.54
N GLN A 82 -11.45 -14.54 30.97
CA GLN A 82 -10.37 -15.52 30.84
C GLN A 82 -10.31 -16.18 29.46
N GLY A 83 -11.27 -15.88 28.56
CA GLY A 83 -11.37 -16.48 27.23
C GLY A 83 -12.05 -17.86 27.22
N GLU A 84 -12.59 -18.33 28.37
CA GLU A 84 -13.34 -19.60 28.50
C GLU A 84 -14.81 -19.42 28.06
N VAL A 85 -14.98 -19.08 26.77
CA VAL A 85 -16.26 -18.63 26.19
C VAL A 85 -17.36 -19.68 26.31
N ASP A 86 -17.05 -20.97 26.12
CA ASP A 86 -18.04 -22.06 26.21
C ASP A 86 -18.61 -22.21 27.62
N ASP A 87 -17.74 -22.16 28.62
CA ASP A 87 -18.14 -22.25 30.01
C ASP A 87 -18.94 -21.01 30.45
N ALA A 88 -18.55 -19.81 29.95
CA ALA A 88 -19.31 -18.58 30.16
C ALA A 88 -20.74 -18.70 29.60
N ILE A 89 -20.93 -19.21 28.38
CA ILE A 89 -22.24 -19.46 27.76
C ILE A 89 -23.08 -20.39 28.65
N VAL A 90 -22.50 -21.46 29.19
CA VAL A 90 -23.22 -22.38 30.10
C VAL A 90 -23.71 -21.64 31.34
N ARG A 91 -22.88 -20.77 31.94
CA ARG A 91 -23.27 -19.98 33.12
C ARG A 91 -24.35 -18.98 32.78
N PHE A 92 -24.23 -18.21 31.70
CA PHE A 92 -25.24 -17.22 31.31
C PHE A 92 -26.58 -17.89 30.91
N ARG A 93 -26.57 -19.05 30.28
CA ARG A 93 -27.80 -19.84 30.04
C ARG A 93 -28.48 -20.21 31.33
N ALA A 94 -27.73 -20.68 32.33
CA ALA A 94 -28.31 -20.96 33.64
C ALA A 94 -28.94 -19.70 34.28
N VAL A 95 -28.38 -18.51 34.10
CA VAL A 95 -29.00 -17.25 34.56
C VAL A 95 -30.30 -16.98 33.81
N VAL A 96 -30.33 -17.12 32.49
CA VAL A 96 -31.54 -16.93 31.67
C VAL A 96 -32.64 -17.92 32.05
N GLU A 97 -32.32 -19.18 32.34
CA GLU A 97 -33.27 -20.19 32.82
C GLU A 97 -33.84 -19.83 34.21
N LEU A 98 -33.00 -19.33 35.10
CA LEU A 98 -33.42 -18.92 36.45
C LEU A 98 -34.22 -17.62 36.45
N GLN A 99 -33.89 -16.69 35.56
CA GLN A 99 -34.48 -15.34 35.49
C GLN A 99 -34.73 -14.92 34.04
N PRO A 100 -35.71 -15.51 33.34
CA PRO A 100 -35.93 -15.28 31.90
C PRO A 100 -36.44 -13.84 31.56
N SER A 101 -36.83 -13.07 32.53
CA SER A 101 -37.22 -11.65 32.36
C SER A 101 -36.09 -10.65 32.67
N LEU A 102 -34.88 -11.14 32.96
CA LEU A 102 -33.74 -10.30 33.29
C LEU A 102 -32.98 -9.91 32.01
N ALA A 103 -33.22 -8.70 31.48
CA ALA A 103 -32.63 -8.21 30.23
C ALA A 103 -31.10 -8.33 30.18
N ILE A 104 -30.41 -8.04 31.28
CA ILE A 104 -28.95 -8.09 31.35
C ILE A 104 -28.41 -9.52 31.23
N ALA A 105 -29.17 -10.55 31.64
CA ALA A 105 -28.78 -11.95 31.47
C ALA A 105 -28.73 -12.33 29.99
N HIS A 106 -29.76 -11.92 29.23
CA HIS A 106 -29.80 -12.11 27.78
C HIS A 106 -28.68 -11.34 27.09
N ALA A 107 -28.35 -10.10 27.52
CA ALA A 107 -27.27 -9.32 26.97
C ALA A 107 -25.89 -9.99 27.18
N TYR A 108 -25.59 -10.53 28.36
CA TYR A 108 -24.33 -11.27 28.60
C TYR A 108 -24.27 -12.58 27.86
N LEU A 109 -25.38 -13.32 27.74
CA LEU A 109 -25.45 -14.53 26.93
C LEU A 109 -25.17 -14.20 25.44
N ALA A 110 -25.79 -13.13 24.93
CA ALA A 110 -25.59 -12.65 23.57
C ALA A 110 -24.12 -12.28 23.31
N GLN A 111 -23.50 -11.52 24.21
CA GLN A 111 -22.10 -11.13 24.12
C GLN A 111 -21.16 -12.37 24.09
N ALA A 112 -21.40 -13.36 24.92
CA ALA A 112 -20.62 -14.59 24.92
C ALA A 112 -20.81 -15.40 23.61
N LEU A 113 -22.05 -15.43 23.07
CA LEU A 113 -22.36 -16.05 21.78
C LEU A 113 -21.69 -15.33 20.61
N GLU A 114 -21.67 -13.99 20.62
CA GLU A 114 -20.97 -13.17 19.64
C GLU A 114 -19.46 -13.44 19.66
N THR A 115 -18.85 -13.45 20.85
CA THR A 115 -17.43 -13.79 21.03
C THR A 115 -17.10 -15.20 20.48
N LYS A 116 -18.05 -16.14 20.57
CA LYS A 116 -17.93 -17.48 19.97
C LYS A 116 -18.16 -17.52 18.45
N GLY A 117 -18.55 -16.41 17.83
CA GLY A 117 -18.91 -16.35 16.41
C GLY A 117 -20.32 -16.84 16.09
N ARG A 118 -21.18 -17.09 17.12
CA ARG A 118 -22.58 -17.51 16.93
C ARG A 118 -23.50 -16.30 16.82
N LEU A 119 -23.29 -15.52 15.74
CA LEU A 119 -23.87 -14.18 15.60
C LEU A 119 -25.42 -14.19 15.52
N ASP A 120 -26.03 -15.19 14.86
CA ASP A 120 -27.49 -15.31 14.77
C ASP A 120 -28.14 -15.53 16.15
N ASP A 121 -27.52 -16.38 16.96
CA ASP A 121 -27.99 -16.63 18.31
C ASP A 121 -27.80 -15.40 19.20
N ALA A 122 -26.65 -14.70 19.06
CA ALA A 122 -26.38 -13.46 19.77
C ALA A 122 -27.43 -12.39 19.48
N ILE A 123 -27.76 -12.15 18.20
CA ILE A 123 -28.81 -11.20 17.80
C ILE A 123 -30.16 -11.56 18.37
N THR A 124 -30.48 -12.86 18.44
CA THR A 124 -31.72 -13.32 19.04
C THR A 124 -31.80 -12.94 20.53
N GLU A 125 -30.73 -13.18 21.27
CA GLU A 125 -30.67 -12.83 22.69
C GLU A 125 -30.63 -11.31 22.94
N PHE A 126 -29.91 -10.54 22.09
CA PHE A 126 -29.93 -9.07 22.16
C PHE A 126 -31.33 -8.49 21.88
N ARG A 127 -32.10 -9.06 20.93
CA ARG A 127 -33.49 -8.65 20.70
C ARG A 127 -34.36 -8.89 21.91
N ILE A 128 -34.19 -10.02 22.61
CA ILE A 128 -34.89 -10.29 23.85
C ILE A 128 -34.50 -9.25 24.91
N ALA A 129 -33.20 -8.94 25.03
CA ALA A 129 -32.74 -7.91 25.98
C ALA A 129 -33.36 -6.54 25.69
N VAL A 130 -33.47 -6.12 24.42
CA VAL A 130 -34.14 -4.88 24.00
C VAL A 130 -35.65 -4.91 24.34
N GLN A 131 -36.32 -6.04 24.07
CA GLN A 131 -37.74 -6.19 24.40
C GLN A 131 -38.02 -6.08 25.91
N LEU A 132 -37.13 -6.64 26.74
CA LEU A 132 -37.27 -6.62 28.19
C LEU A 132 -36.89 -5.26 28.78
N ALA A 133 -35.98 -4.53 28.17
CA ALA A 133 -35.49 -3.24 28.66
C ALA A 133 -35.41 -2.18 27.54
N PRO A 134 -36.54 -1.77 26.93
CA PRO A 134 -36.57 -0.91 25.73
C PRO A 134 -36.11 0.54 25.97
N LYS A 135 -35.85 0.93 27.19
CA LYS A 135 -35.30 2.25 27.54
C LYS A 135 -33.81 2.22 27.87
N GLN A 136 -33.19 1.07 27.73
CA GLN A 136 -31.76 0.89 28.01
C GLN A 136 -30.96 1.03 26.73
N TRP A 137 -30.32 2.17 26.52
CA TRP A 137 -29.62 2.50 25.30
C TRP A 137 -28.49 1.50 24.97
N GLN A 138 -27.83 0.93 25.98
CA GLN A 138 -26.77 -0.07 25.80
C GLN A 138 -27.28 -1.36 25.13
N ALA A 139 -28.54 -1.75 25.37
CA ALA A 139 -29.15 -2.91 24.74
C ALA A 139 -29.34 -2.65 23.23
N HIS A 140 -29.82 -1.46 22.86
CA HIS A 140 -29.93 -1.03 21.45
C HIS A 140 -28.58 -0.91 20.78
N GLN A 141 -27.56 -0.33 21.44
CA GLN A 141 -26.20 -0.25 20.94
C GLN A 141 -25.62 -1.64 20.64
N SER A 142 -25.72 -2.58 21.59
CA SER A 142 -25.21 -3.94 21.44
C SER A 142 -25.92 -4.68 20.30
N LEU A 143 -27.25 -4.53 20.17
CA LEU A 143 -28.00 -5.10 19.04
C LEU A 143 -27.57 -4.47 17.71
N GLY A 144 -27.40 -3.14 17.67
CA GLY A 144 -26.94 -2.42 16.48
C GLY A 144 -25.57 -2.90 16.02
N ARG A 145 -24.60 -3.05 16.92
CA ARG A 145 -23.27 -3.61 16.63
C ARG A 145 -23.36 -5.04 16.07
N ALA A 146 -24.12 -5.90 16.70
CA ALA A 146 -24.28 -7.29 16.26
C ALA A 146 -24.96 -7.38 14.88
N LEU A 147 -25.94 -6.52 14.59
CA LEU A 147 -26.58 -6.42 13.28
C LEU A 147 -25.61 -5.92 12.19
N SER A 148 -24.76 -4.96 12.52
CA SER A 148 -23.69 -4.46 11.64
C SER A 148 -22.72 -5.57 11.25
N LEU A 149 -22.27 -6.38 12.22
CA LEU A 149 -21.40 -7.55 11.97
C LEU A 149 -22.06 -8.58 11.05
N GLN A 150 -23.40 -8.63 11.01
CA GLN A 150 -24.18 -9.50 10.12
C GLN A 150 -24.50 -8.84 8.76
N ASN A 151 -23.94 -7.65 8.47
CA ASN A 151 -24.24 -6.82 7.29
C ASN A 151 -25.73 -6.44 7.15
N LYS A 152 -26.45 -6.35 8.28
CA LYS A 152 -27.83 -5.83 8.35
C LYS A 152 -27.81 -4.35 8.70
N THR A 153 -27.24 -3.56 7.80
CA THR A 153 -26.88 -2.16 8.07
C THR A 153 -28.07 -1.29 8.39
N ASP A 154 -29.21 -1.43 7.69
CA ASP A 154 -30.41 -0.61 7.95
C ASP A 154 -31.00 -0.88 9.35
N ASP A 155 -31.06 -2.15 9.76
CA ASP A 155 -31.50 -2.53 11.09
C ASP A 155 -30.53 -2.00 12.16
N ALA A 156 -29.22 -2.08 11.92
CA ALA A 156 -28.18 -1.57 12.80
C ALA A 156 -28.30 -0.04 13.01
N ILE A 157 -28.50 0.71 11.91
CA ILE A 157 -28.75 2.16 11.94
C ILE A 157 -30.01 2.49 12.76
N ALA A 158 -31.08 1.72 12.60
CA ALA A 158 -32.31 1.94 13.34
C ALA A 158 -32.09 1.77 14.86
N GLU A 159 -31.38 0.73 15.26
CA GLU A 159 -31.11 0.46 16.68
C GLU A 159 -30.15 1.51 17.29
N LEU A 160 -29.09 1.93 16.57
CA LEU A 160 -28.19 3.00 17.05
C LEU A 160 -28.93 4.35 17.16
N LYS A 161 -29.80 4.67 16.22
CA LYS A 161 -30.66 5.87 16.34
C LYS A 161 -31.57 5.81 17.58
N GLN A 162 -32.11 4.63 17.94
CA GLN A 162 -32.85 4.47 19.19
C GLN A 162 -31.95 4.64 20.40
N ALA A 163 -30.74 4.13 20.40
CA ALA A 163 -29.75 4.34 21.45
C ALA A 163 -29.45 5.84 21.64
N ILE A 164 -29.23 6.57 20.54
CA ILE A 164 -29.02 8.04 20.57
C ILE A 164 -30.22 8.79 21.13
N VAL A 165 -31.46 8.44 20.77
CA VAL A 165 -32.66 9.05 21.33
C VAL A 165 -32.72 8.86 22.84
N LEU A 166 -32.25 7.73 23.36
CA LEU A 166 -32.26 7.42 24.79
C LEU A 166 -31.08 8.04 25.55
N ALA A 167 -29.97 8.31 24.86
CA ALA A 167 -28.72 8.81 25.45
C ALA A 167 -27.98 9.75 24.47
N ALA A 168 -28.60 10.89 24.17
CA ALA A 168 -28.10 11.85 23.18
C ALA A 168 -26.76 12.53 23.56
N GLY A 169 -26.23 12.33 24.76
CA GLY A 169 -24.94 12.89 25.19
C GLY A 169 -23.74 11.94 25.01
N GLU A 170 -23.95 10.76 24.48
CA GLU A 170 -22.88 9.75 24.33
C GLU A 170 -22.21 9.87 22.97
N ALA A 171 -21.00 10.45 22.93
CA ALA A 171 -20.22 10.64 21.69
C ALA A 171 -19.95 9.34 20.94
N GLU A 172 -19.76 8.23 21.65
CA GLU A 172 -19.52 6.89 21.10
C GLU A 172 -20.67 6.42 20.19
N LEU A 173 -21.93 6.73 20.52
CA LEU A 173 -23.08 6.32 19.70
C LEU A 173 -23.12 7.04 18.35
N HIS A 174 -22.76 8.32 18.33
CA HIS A 174 -22.65 9.12 17.10
C HIS A 174 -21.48 8.64 16.24
N ASP A 175 -20.34 8.31 16.84
CA ASP A 175 -19.20 7.76 16.14
C ASP A 175 -19.51 6.38 15.50
N GLU A 176 -20.20 5.50 16.21
CA GLU A 176 -20.64 4.21 15.67
C GLU A 176 -21.64 4.38 14.52
N LEU A 177 -22.60 5.28 14.66
CA LEU A 177 -23.57 5.57 13.60
C LEU A 177 -22.86 6.18 12.37
N GLY A 178 -21.93 7.11 12.60
CA GLY A 178 -21.09 7.70 11.55
C GLY A 178 -20.28 6.64 10.81
N SER A 179 -19.70 5.70 11.54
CA SER A 179 -18.94 4.58 10.97
C SER A 179 -19.80 3.67 10.09
N LEU A 180 -21.06 3.40 10.47
CA LEU A 180 -22.00 2.67 9.63
C LEU A 180 -22.35 3.43 8.34
N PHE A 181 -22.59 4.73 8.43
CA PHE A 181 -22.82 5.55 7.25
C PHE A 181 -21.61 5.59 6.32
N ALA A 182 -20.39 5.68 6.86
CA ALA A 182 -19.16 5.64 6.07
C ALA A 182 -18.98 4.29 5.33
N GLN A 183 -19.30 3.17 5.97
CA GLN A 183 -19.29 1.84 5.34
C GLN A 183 -20.25 1.73 4.15
N GLU A 184 -21.40 2.38 4.22
CA GLU A 184 -22.38 2.48 3.13
C GLU A 184 -22.03 3.59 2.11
N SER A 185 -20.84 4.20 2.22
CA SER A 185 -20.42 5.34 1.38
C SER A 185 -21.36 6.57 1.50
N ARG A 186 -22.12 6.68 2.58
CA ARG A 186 -23.01 7.81 2.91
C ARG A 186 -22.21 8.87 3.66
N PHE A 187 -21.19 9.40 3.01
CA PHE A 187 -20.16 10.21 3.67
C PHE A 187 -20.68 11.51 4.31
N ALA A 188 -21.67 12.17 3.71
CA ALA A 188 -22.23 13.40 4.28
C ALA A 188 -22.95 13.15 5.63
N GLU A 189 -23.63 12.01 5.76
CA GLU A 189 -24.28 11.60 7.00
C GLU A 189 -23.23 11.15 8.03
N ALA A 190 -22.20 10.43 7.59
CA ALA A 190 -21.08 10.03 8.44
C ALA A 190 -20.37 11.26 9.03
N GLU A 191 -20.04 12.26 8.20
CA GLU A 191 -19.40 13.49 8.63
C GLU A 191 -20.24 14.23 9.69
N SER A 192 -21.55 14.32 9.47
CA SER A 192 -22.47 14.96 10.43
C SER A 192 -22.46 14.28 11.81
N GLU A 193 -22.45 12.94 11.83
CA GLU A 193 -22.45 12.17 13.07
C GLU A 193 -21.07 12.26 13.77
N PHE A 194 -19.96 12.17 13.04
CA PHE A 194 -18.63 12.36 13.63
C PHE A 194 -18.45 13.78 14.20
N GLN A 195 -18.95 14.82 13.52
CA GLN A 195 -18.92 16.19 14.05
C GLN A 195 -19.75 16.33 15.32
N GLU A 196 -20.89 15.64 15.40
CA GLU A 196 -21.71 15.64 16.63
C GLU A 196 -21.00 14.88 17.76
N ALA A 197 -20.31 13.76 17.48
CA ALA A 197 -19.46 13.08 18.45
C ALA A 197 -18.37 14.01 19.01
N LEU A 198 -17.70 14.77 18.14
CA LEU A 198 -16.65 15.73 18.52
C LEU A 198 -17.22 16.95 19.26
N ARG A 199 -18.45 17.38 18.94
CA ARG A 199 -19.15 18.44 19.69
C ARG A 199 -19.47 18.01 21.12
N LEU A 200 -19.85 16.73 21.32
CA LEU A 200 -20.14 16.15 22.62
C LEU A 200 -18.89 15.89 23.45
N ASN A 201 -17.86 15.38 22.81
CA ASN A 201 -16.55 15.14 23.43
C ASN A 201 -15.41 15.57 22.49
N PRO A 202 -14.87 16.78 22.67
CA PRO A 202 -13.78 17.30 21.82
C PRO A 202 -12.46 16.51 21.88
N ASP A 203 -12.27 15.67 22.89
CA ASP A 203 -11.08 14.83 23.04
C ASP A 203 -11.36 13.37 22.65
N TYR A 204 -12.44 13.11 21.91
CA TYR A 204 -12.81 11.76 21.49
C TYR A 204 -12.03 11.35 20.24
N GLU A 205 -10.86 10.78 20.44
CA GLU A 205 -9.91 10.39 19.38
C GLU A 205 -10.56 9.55 18.27
N PRO A 206 -11.41 8.51 18.53
CA PRO A 206 -11.97 7.70 17.46
C PRO A 206 -12.75 8.50 16.41
N ALA A 207 -13.50 9.53 16.82
CA ALA A 207 -14.24 10.34 15.86
C ALA A 207 -13.32 11.19 14.95
N TYR A 208 -12.20 11.71 15.45
CA TYR A 208 -11.20 12.37 14.59
C TYR A 208 -10.63 11.38 13.57
N PHE A 209 -10.25 10.20 14.01
CA PHE A 209 -9.72 9.16 13.14
C PHE A 209 -10.73 8.72 12.07
N HIS A 210 -11.97 8.39 12.47
CA HIS A 210 -13.00 7.94 11.53
C HIS A 210 -13.40 9.04 10.55
N LEU A 211 -13.49 10.29 11.01
CA LEU A 211 -13.74 11.46 10.14
C LEU A 211 -12.61 11.65 9.14
N GLY A 212 -11.35 11.58 9.58
CA GLY A 212 -10.18 11.66 8.73
C GLY A 212 -10.15 10.57 7.65
N ALA A 213 -10.47 9.31 8.03
CA ALA A 213 -10.57 8.20 7.09
C ALA A 213 -11.71 8.38 6.06
N ALA A 214 -12.88 8.88 6.51
CA ALA A 214 -14.01 9.16 5.63
C ALA A 214 -13.68 10.30 4.63
N LEU A 215 -13.06 11.38 5.08
CA LEU A 215 -12.61 12.49 4.24
C LEU A 215 -11.53 12.05 3.23
N SER A 216 -10.59 11.20 3.66
CA SER A 216 -9.60 10.59 2.77
C SER A 216 -10.26 9.82 1.63
N SER A 217 -11.32 9.04 1.94
CA SER A 217 -12.08 8.28 0.94
C SER A 217 -12.83 9.16 -0.06
N GLN A 218 -13.16 10.41 0.33
CA GLN A 218 -13.78 11.42 -0.53
C GLN A 218 -12.75 12.22 -1.35
N GLY A 219 -11.44 12.04 -1.09
CA GLY A 219 -10.38 12.83 -1.71
C GLY A 219 -10.22 14.23 -1.11
N GLU A 220 -10.83 14.51 0.04
CA GLU A 220 -10.67 15.77 0.76
C GLU A 220 -9.39 15.77 1.62
N THR A 221 -8.24 15.64 0.96
CA THR A 221 -6.94 15.32 1.57
C THR A 221 -6.55 16.28 2.69
N LYS A 222 -6.71 17.60 2.50
CA LYS A 222 -6.32 18.61 3.52
C LYS A 222 -7.12 18.48 4.81
N LYS A 223 -8.45 18.32 4.69
CA LYS A 223 -9.28 18.14 5.88
C LYS A 223 -9.01 16.78 6.54
N ALA A 224 -8.80 15.73 5.74
CA ALA A 224 -8.43 14.42 6.23
C ALA A 224 -7.14 14.50 7.05
N GLN A 225 -6.13 15.20 6.56
CA GLN A 225 -4.86 15.38 7.25
C GLN A 225 -5.04 16.09 8.59
N GLU A 226 -5.81 17.20 8.63
CA GLU A 226 -6.10 17.91 9.88
C GLU A 226 -6.75 17.00 10.93
N MET A 227 -7.72 16.20 10.55
CA MET A 227 -8.40 15.28 11.46
C MET A 227 -7.48 14.15 11.93
N LEU A 228 -6.69 13.58 11.03
CA LEU A 228 -5.74 12.52 11.38
C LEU A 228 -4.60 13.04 12.28
N ASP A 229 -4.13 14.25 12.05
CA ASP A 229 -3.14 14.89 12.92
C ASP A 229 -3.70 15.12 14.34
N HIS A 230 -4.98 15.51 14.47
CA HIS A 230 -5.64 15.59 15.78
C HIS A 230 -5.79 14.22 16.44
N ALA A 231 -6.20 13.18 15.69
CA ALA A 231 -6.27 11.83 16.23
C ALA A 231 -4.91 11.37 16.77
N LEU A 232 -3.84 11.60 16.02
CA LEU A 232 -2.48 11.23 16.40
C LEU A 232 -1.88 12.08 17.54
N GLN A 233 -2.38 13.30 17.75
CA GLN A 233 -2.04 14.09 18.93
C GLN A 233 -2.67 13.50 20.19
N LEU A 234 -3.89 12.97 20.10
CA LEU A 234 -4.61 12.34 21.21
C LEU A 234 -4.12 10.91 21.47
N ASP A 235 -3.92 10.11 20.42
CA ASP A 235 -3.32 8.77 20.50
C ASP A 235 -2.21 8.56 19.45
N PRO A 236 -0.94 8.85 19.79
CA PRO A 236 0.18 8.61 18.89
C PRO A 236 0.43 7.13 18.55
N LYS A 237 -0.25 6.20 19.23
CA LYS A 237 -0.12 4.75 19.01
C LYS A 237 -1.21 4.16 18.14
N ASN A 238 -2.11 4.97 17.61
CA ASN A 238 -3.09 4.50 16.66
C ASN A 238 -2.45 4.21 15.30
N ALA A 239 -2.07 2.94 15.07
CA ALA A 239 -1.45 2.49 13.82
C ALA A 239 -2.33 2.73 12.59
N THR A 240 -3.66 2.64 12.77
CA THR A 240 -4.61 2.85 11.67
C THR A 240 -4.68 4.32 11.28
N ALA A 241 -4.59 5.24 12.24
CA ALA A 241 -4.50 6.67 11.96
C ALA A 241 -3.20 7.01 11.20
N TRP A 242 -2.06 6.42 11.57
CA TRP A 242 -0.81 6.53 10.81
C TRP A 242 -0.95 5.98 9.38
N TYR A 243 -1.62 4.84 9.22
CA TYR A 243 -1.88 4.26 7.89
C TYR A 243 -2.69 5.21 7.00
N TYR A 244 -3.82 5.76 7.49
CA TYR A 244 -4.64 6.68 6.71
C TYR A 244 -3.93 8.02 6.46
N ARG A 245 -3.09 8.49 7.38
CA ARG A 245 -2.22 9.63 7.16
C ARG A 245 -1.28 9.38 5.97
N GLY A 246 -0.63 8.21 5.93
CA GLY A 246 0.19 7.80 4.79
C GLY A 246 -0.59 7.76 3.47
N VAL A 247 -1.86 7.28 3.49
CA VAL A 247 -2.73 7.28 2.30
C VAL A 247 -3.01 8.71 1.81
N VAL A 248 -3.25 9.64 2.72
CA VAL A 248 -3.48 11.06 2.39
C VAL A 248 -2.23 11.71 1.82
N GLU A 249 -1.07 11.52 2.45
CA GLU A 249 0.22 12.05 2.02
C GLU A 249 0.63 11.49 0.64
N GLU A 250 0.32 10.22 0.37
CA GLU A 250 0.51 9.59 -0.94
C GLU A 250 -0.38 10.24 -2.03
N ALA A 251 -1.64 10.55 -1.70
CA ALA A 251 -2.55 11.24 -2.62
C ALA A 251 -2.11 12.69 -2.93
N GLU A 252 -1.38 13.33 -2.03
CA GLU A 252 -0.76 14.64 -2.22
C GLU A 252 0.63 14.59 -2.88
N ALA A 253 1.06 13.40 -3.30
CA ALA A 253 2.39 13.13 -3.86
C ALA A 253 3.56 13.41 -2.89
N ASN A 254 3.29 13.45 -1.58
CA ASN A 254 4.28 13.63 -0.52
C ASN A 254 4.88 12.27 -0.11
N SER A 255 5.61 11.63 -1.03
CA SER A 255 6.09 10.25 -0.88
C SER A 255 7.02 10.02 0.31
N ASP A 256 7.77 11.04 0.76
CA ASP A 256 8.69 10.91 1.91
C ASP A 256 7.92 10.89 3.24
N GLU A 257 6.91 11.74 3.36
CA GLU A 257 6.00 11.77 4.50
C GLU A 257 5.18 10.50 4.58
N ALA A 258 4.59 10.07 3.44
CA ALA A 258 3.84 8.82 3.35
C ALA A 258 4.66 7.61 3.78
N LEU A 259 5.95 7.56 3.39
CA LEU A 259 6.86 6.50 3.82
C LEU A 259 7.00 6.46 5.35
N ARG A 260 7.24 7.62 5.98
CA ARG A 260 7.36 7.71 7.44
C ARG A 260 6.07 7.29 8.15
N SER A 261 4.93 7.72 7.63
CA SER A 261 3.62 7.38 8.20
C SER A 261 3.34 5.87 8.13
N TYR A 262 3.66 5.22 7.01
CA TYR A 262 3.55 3.76 6.89
C TYR A 262 4.58 3.02 7.76
N GLU A 263 5.81 3.53 7.90
CA GLU A 263 6.82 2.97 8.81
C GLU A 263 6.29 2.94 10.25
N HIS A 264 5.75 4.05 10.74
CA HIS A 264 5.13 4.10 12.07
C HIS A 264 3.95 3.14 12.21
N ALA A 265 3.10 3.03 11.18
CA ALA A 265 1.98 2.08 11.19
C ALA A 265 2.46 0.62 11.29
N VAL A 266 3.49 0.24 10.50
CA VAL A 266 4.10 -1.10 10.54
C VAL A 266 4.78 -1.38 11.88
N GLU A 267 5.51 -0.40 12.44
CA GLU A 267 6.16 -0.55 13.75
C GLU A 267 5.14 -0.79 14.88
N LEU A 268 4.02 -0.08 14.85
CA LEU A 268 2.96 -0.22 15.86
C LEU A 268 2.15 -1.50 15.70
N GLN A 269 1.88 -1.91 14.45
CA GLN A 269 1.11 -3.11 14.12
C GLN A 269 1.75 -3.92 12.98
N PRO A 270 2.81 -4.71 13.26
CA PRO A 270 3.58 -5.42 12.24
C PRO A 270 2.88 -6.64 11.63
N ASN A 271 1.68 -6.99 12.08
CA ASN A 271 0.93 -8.18 11.62
C ASN A 271 -0.37 -7.80 10.91
N VAL A 272 -0.37 -6.67 10.20
CA VAL A 272 -1.53 -6.19 9.45
C VAL A 272 -1.19 -6.18 7.97
N ALA A 273 -1.70 -7.17 7.22
CA ALA A 273 -1.40 -7.36 5.81
C ALA A 273 -1.70 -6.11 4.96
N LEU A 274 -2.79 -5.39 5.26
CA LEU A 274 -3.15 -4.16 4.52
C LEU A 274 -2.06 -3.07 4.64
N ILE A 275 -1.53 -2.86 5.85
CA ILE A 275 -0.49 -1.84 6.10
C ILE A 275 0.79 -2.24 5.37
N GLU A 276 1.22 -3.51 5.53
CA GLU A 276 2.41 -4.04 4.85
C GLU A 276 2.29 -3.99 3.32
N THR A 277 1.10 -4.26 2.77
CA THR A 277 0.86 -4.18 1.32
C THR A 277 1.02 -2.75 0.81
N ARG A 278 0.42 -1.76 1.47
CA ARG A 278 0.55 -0.35 1.07
C ARG A 278 1.98 0.16 1.19
N PHE A 279 2.65 -0.21 2.28
CA PHE A 279 4.05 0.11 2.49
C PHE A 279 4.94 -0.49 1.39
N GLY A 280 4.74 -1.77 1.05
CA GLY A 280 5.46 -2.45 -0.03
C GLY A 280 5.25 -1.79 -1.40
N LEU A 281 4.01 -1.43 -1.74
CA LEU A 281 3.69 -0.73 -2.99
C LEU A 281 4.33 0.67 -3.09
N LEU A 282 4.42 1.41 -1.97
CA LEU A 282 5.13 2.69 -1.96
C LEU A 282 6.63 2.51 -2.14
N LEU A 283 7.23 1.51 -1.49
CA LEU A 283 8.65 1.18 -1.61
C LEU A 283 9.02 0.79 -3.04
N GLU A 284 8.19 -0.03 -3.71
CA GLU A 284 8.35 -0.40 -5.13
C GLU A 284 8.38 0.85 -6.02
N ARG A 285 7.39 1.75 -5.90
CA ARG A 285 7.36 3.00 -6.69
C ARG A 285 8.54 3.93 -6.42
N ARG A 286 9.17 3.81 -5.25
CA ARG A 286 10.38 4.57 -4.89
C ARG A 286 11.68 3.91 -5.34
N GLY A 287 11.62 2.71 -5.95
CA GLY A 287 12.79 1.94 -6.36
C GLY A 287 13.59 1.40 -5.17
N ASP A 288 12.93 0.99 -4.09
CA ASP A 288 13.51 0.26 -2.96
C ASP A 288 13.02 -1.20 -2.94
N PRO A 289 13.48 -2.03 -3.89
CA PRO A 289 13.00 -3.40 -4.04
C PRO A 289 13.38 -4.29 -2.85
N GLU A 290 14.47 -4.00 -2.14
CA GLU A 290 14.88 -4.81 -0.98
C GLU A 290 13.84 -4.75 0.13
N ARG A 291 13.38 -3.54 0.47
CA ARG A 291 12.36 -3.35 1.49
C ARG A 291 10.98 -3.77 1.01
N ALA A 292 10.66 -3.57 -0.27
CA ALA A 292 9.41 -4.03 -0.88
C ALA A 292 9.27 -5.56 -0.80
N VAL A 293 10.32 -6.31 -1.12
CA VAL A 293 10.37 -7.78 -0.97
C VAL A 293 10.13 -8.20 0.48
N ALA A 294 10.72 -7.50 1.45
CA ALA A 294 10.51 -7.81 2.87
C ALA A 294 9.02 -7.60 3.27
N ALA A 295 8.42 -6.48 2.86
CA ALA A 295 7.03 -6.16 3.15
C ALA A 295 6.06 -7.18 2.53
N PHE A 296 6.18 -7.49 1.22
CA PHE A 296 5.31 -8.48 0.57
C PHE A 296 5.53 -9.90 1.09
N SER A 297 6.76 -10.28 1.45
CA SER A 297 7.02 -11.57 2.12
C SER A 297 6.31 -11.65 3.47
N LYS A 298 6.22 -10.54 4.19
CA LYS A 298 5.47 -10.45 5.45
C LYS A 298 3.97 -10.61 5.21
N VAL A 299 3.41 -9.97 4.16
CA VAL A 299 2.01 -10.19 3.74
C VAL A 299 1.73 -11.67 3.52
N LEU A 300 2.60 -12.37 2.78
CA LEU A 300 2.42 -13.81 2.50
C LEU A 300 2.59 -14.70 3.74
N THR A 301 3.33 -14.25 4.76
CA THR A 301 3.37 -14.94 6.06
C THR A 301 2.01 -14.86 6.77
N LEU A 302 1.28 -13.75 6.60
CA LEU A 302 -0.04 -13.50 7.20
C LEU A 302 -1.18 -14.12 6.38
N THR A 303 -1.07 -14.02 5.05
CA THR A 303 -2.07 -14.46 4.08
C THR A 303 -1.42 -15.27 2.95
N PRO A 304 -1.07 -16.55 3.18
CA PRO A 304 -0.31 -17.36 2.22
C PRO A 304 -1.02 -17.67 0.89
N SER A 305 -2.31 -17.39 0.79
CA SER A 305 -3.10 -17.59 -0.43
C SER A 305 -3.52 -16.28 -1.11
N ASP A 306 -2.83 -15.18 -0.83
CA ASP A 306 -3.07 -13.90 -1.46
C ASP A 306 -2.32 -13.83 -2.80
N ALA A 307 -3.06 -13.99 -3.91
CA ALA A 307 -2.49 -14.00 -5.26
C ALA A 307 -1.88 -12.65 -5.66
N GLU A 308 -2.48 -11.53 -5.22
CA GLU A 308 -1.93 -10.20 -5.48
C GLU A 308 -0.60 -9.99 -4.75
N ALA A 309 -0.50 -10.47 -3.51
CA ALA A 309 0.75 -10.39 -2.75
C ALA A 309 1.88 -11.23 -3.39
N HIS A 310 1.57 -12.43 -3.91
CA HIS A 310 2.53 -13.22 -4.71
C HIS A 310 2.98 -12.47 -5.95
N ASN A 311 2.05 -11.87 -6.70
CA ASN A 311 2.37 -11.05 -7.89
C ASN A 311 3.24 -9.84 -7.53
N ASN A 312 2.91 -9.09 -6.48
CA ASN A 312 3.67 -7.92 -6.06
C ASN A 312 5.06 -8.31 -5.53
N LEU A 313 5.17 -9.41 -4.78
CA LEU A 313 6.47 -9.97 -4.40
C LEU A 313 7.31 -10.30 -5.63
N ALA A 314 6.70 -10.91 -6.65
CA ALA A 314 7.40 -11.27 -7.88
C ALA A 314 7.91 -10.04 -8.64
N LEU A 315 7.12 -8.96 -8.73
CA LEU A 315 7.55 -7.70 -9.33
C LEU A 315 8.74 -7.09 -8.59
N ALA A 316 8.67 -6.99 -7.26
CA ALA A 316 9.77 -6.50 -6.43
C ALA A 316 11.04 -7.38 -6.54
N LEU A 317 10.90 -8.70 -6.65
CA LEU A 317 12.00 -9.64 -6.86
C LEU A 317 12.67 -9.44 -8.24
N LEU A 318 11.89 -9.17 -9.30
CA LEU A 318 12.43 -8.84 -10.63
C LEU A 318 13.23 -7.55 -10.60
N GLU A 319 12.72 -6.53 -9.93
CA GLU A 319 13.41 -5.25 -9.80
C GLU A 319 14.71 -5.39 -9.00
N ARG A 320 14.71 -6.24 -7.98
CA ARG A 320 15.92 -6.64 -7.23
C ARG A 320 16.91 -7.48 -8.05
N GLY A 321 16.48 -8.05 -9.18
CA GLY A 321 17.28 -8.92 -10.04
C GLY A 321 17.20 -10.43 -9.73
N ASP A 322 16.29 -10.85 -8.85
CA ASP A 322 16.05 -12.27 -8.53
C ASP A 322 14.93 -12.86 -9.40
N ALA A 323 15.21 -12.98 -10.68
CA ALA A 323 14.25 -13.46 -11.67
C ALA A 323 13.78 -14.92 -11.45
N GLU A 324 14.63 -15.79 -10.87
CA GLU A 324 14.26 -17.19 -10.63
C GLU A 324 13.20 -17.35 -9.57
N THR A 325 13.32 -16.61 -8.47
CA THR A 325 12.31 -16.59 -7.41
C THR A 325 11.04 -15.88 -7.90
N ALA A 326 11.18 -14.77 -8.63
CA ALA A 326 10.05 -14.04 -9.18
C ALA A 326 9.14 -14.92 -10.07
N LEU A 327 9.72 -15.75 -10.95
CA LEU A 327 8.94 -16.66 -11.80
C LEU A 327 8.10 -17.65 -10.99
N LYS A 328 8.59 -18.13 -9.85
CA LYS A 328 7.85 -19.05 -8.96
C LYS A 328 6.67 -18.35 -8.31
N GLU A 329 6.89 -17.12 -7.84
CA GLU A 329 5.84 -16.31 -7.22
C GLU A 329 4.74 -15.94 -8.22
N PHE A 330 5.07 -15.55 -9.46
CA PHE A 330 4.07 -15.36 -10.53
C PHE A 330 3.28 -16.64 -10.82
N GLN A 331 3.95 -17.79 -10.89
CA GLN A 331 3.26 -19.07 -11.11
C GLN A 331 2.31 -19.40 -9.97
N GLU A 332 2.66 -19.06 -8.74
CA GLU A 332 1.79 -19.25 -7.58
C GLU A 332 0.59 -18.29 -7.62
N ALA A 333 0.78 -17.02 -8.00
CA ALA A 333 -0.31 -16.07 -8.23
C ALA A 333 -1.31 -16.60 -9.27
N ILE A 334 -0.82 -17.11 -10.40
CA ILE A 334 -1.65 -17.71 -11.46
C ILE A 334 -2.36 -18.98 -10.96
N ARG A 335 -1.69 -19.82 -10.15
CA ARG A 335 -2.30 -21.02 -9.57
C ARG A 335 -3.47 -20.69 -8.66
N LEU A 336 -3.35 -19.60 -7.90
CA LEU A 336 -4.39 -19.13 -6.99
C LEU A 336 -5.56 -18.46 -7.72
N HIS A 337 -5.26 -17.63 -8.74
CA HIS A 337 -6.23 -16.93 -9.58
C HIS A 337 -5.92 -17.13 -11.08
N PRO A 338 -6.32 -18.26 -11.67
CA PRO A 338 -5.95 -18.66 -13.04
C PRO A 338 -6.66 -17.84 -14.14
N ASP A 339 -7.69 -17.11 -13.78
CA ASP A 339 -8.52 -16.27 -14.65
C ASP A 339 -8.10 -14.79 -14.68
N ASP A 340 -7.04 -14.42 -13.96
CA ASP A 340 -6.45 -13.08 -14.04
C ASP A 340 -5.45 -12.97 -15.20
N SER A 341 -5.81 -12.18 -16.22
CA SER A 341 -4.94 -11.93 -17.38
C SER A 341 -3.70 -11.11 -17.04
N GLY A 342 -3.73 -10.31 -15.97
CA GLY A 342 -2.63 -9.47 -15.51
C GLY A 342 -1.47 -10.30 -14.98
N PHE A 343 -1.73 -11.34 -14.22
CA PHE A 343 -0.68 -12.24 -13.72
C PHE A 343 0.03 -12.98 -14.86
N GLN A 344 -0.74 -13.44 -15.87
CA GLN A 344 -0.17 -14.03 -17.07
C GLN A 344 0.69 -13.02 -17.84
N GLN A 345 0.23 -11.75 -17.94
CA GLN A 345 0.96 -10.65 -18.58
C GLN A 345 2.29 -10.39 -17.86
N ASN A 346 2.26 -10.27 -16.53
CA ASN A 346 3.46 -10.01 -15.73
C ASN A 346 4.48 -11.16 -15.85
N LEU A 347 4.02 -12.41 -15.82
CA LEU A 347 4.89 -13.57 -16.06
C LEU A 347 5.49 -13.55 -17.47
N GLY A 348 4.71 -13.17 -18.49
CA GLY A 348 5.20 -12.99 -19.87
C GLY A 348 6.30 -11.93 -19.94
N THR A 349 6.11 -10.80 -19.27
CA THR A 349 7.11 -9.72 -19.19
C THR A 349 8.38 -10.18 -18.47
N ALA A 350 8.24 -10.96 -17.39
CA ALA A 350 9.40 -11.55 -16.70
C ALA A 350 10.21 -12.49 -17.61
N TYR A 351 9.56 -13.29 -18.44
CA TYR A 351 10.24 -14.11 -19.45
C TYR A 351 10.93 -13.28 -20.54
N LEU A 352 10.34 -12.13 -20.95
CA LEU A 352 11.00 -11.20 -21.87
C LEU A 352 12.31 -10.65 -21.28
N GLN A 353 12.32 -10.26 -20.03
CA GLN A 353 13.54 -9.79 -19.35
C GLN A 353 14.62 -10.88 -19.29
N LYS A 354 14.21 -12.14 -19.16
CA LYS A 354 15.11 -13.31 -19.23
C LYS A 354 15.47 -13.72 -20.66
N THR A 355 15.00 -13.00 -21.66
CA THR A 355 15.17 -13.34 -23.09
C THR A 355 14.60 -14.71 -23.51
N ASP A 356 13.68 -15.26 -22.71
CA ASP A 356 12.92 -16.45 -23.07
C ASP A 356 11.65 -16.06 -23.83
N PHE A 357 11.84 -15.72 -25.10
CA PHE A 357 10.76 -15.22 -25.95
C PHE A 357 9.67 -16.27 -26.20
N ALA A 358 10.02 -17.55 -26.24
CA ALA A 358 9.06 -18.62 -26.45
C ALA A 358 8.11 -18.76 -25.25
N ALA A 359 8.63 -18.71 -24.03
CA ALA A 359 7.83 -18.71 -22.82
C ALA A 359 6.99 -17.42 -22.71
N ALA A 360 7.54 -16.25 -23.02
CA ALA A 360 6.82 -14.98 -23.04
C ALA A 360 5.61 -15.03 -23.99
N ILE A 361 5.82 -15.45 -25.25
CA ILE A 361 4.74 -15.62 -26.24
C ILE A 361 3.63 -16.56 -25.73
N SER A 362 4.03 -17.66 -25.07
CA SER A 362 3.08 -18.61 -24.50
C SER A 362 2.19 -17.95 -23.43
N GLN A 363 2.80 -17.15 -22.52
CA GLN A 363 2.07 -16.47 -21.45
C GLN A 363 1.16 -15.36 -22.00
N PHE A 364 1.64 -14.52 -22.93
CA PHE A 364 0.79 -13.49 -23.53
C PHE A 364 -0.40 -14.09 -24.31
N ARG A 365 -0.18 -15.21 -25.00
CA ARG A 365 -1.29 -15.95 -25.62
C ARG A 365 -2.26 -16.53 -24.60
N ALA A 366 -1.79 -16.97 -23.43
CA ALA A 366 -2.65 -17.41 -22.33
C ALA A 366 -3.46 -16.23 -21.78
N ALA A 367 -2.84 -15.08 -21.56
CA ALA A 367 -3.52 -13.86 -21.14
C ALA A 367 -4.59 -13.40 -22.14
N LEU A 368 -4.30 -13.45 -23.45
CA LEU A 368 -5.24 -13.11 -24.52
C LEU A 368 -6.43 -14.07 -24.67
N LYS A 369 -6.33 -15.31 -24.16
CA LYS A 369 -7.51 -16.19 -24.06
C LYS A 369 -8.47 -15.74 -22.97
N LEU A 370 -7.98 -15.07 -21.93
CA LEU A 370 -8.78 -14.53 -20.83
C LEU A 370 -9.34 -13.15 -21.19
N ASP A 371 -8.53 -12.31 -21.81
CA ASP A 371 -8.91 -10.95 -22.19
C ASP A 371 -8.49 -10.64 -23.65
N PRO A 372 -9.28 -11.08 -24.64
CA PRO A 372 -8.92 -10.96 -26.05
C PRO A 372 -9.03 -9.54 -26.62
N GLU A 373 -9.63 -8.61 -25.89
CA GLU A 373 -9.82 -7.22 -26.34
C GLU A 373 -8.85 -6.23 -25.67
N LYS A 374 -7.90 -6.72 -24.85
CA LYS A 374 -6.92 -5.89 -24.16
C LYS A 374 -5.79 -5.51 -25.11
N ALA A 375 -5.79 -4.26 -25.59
CA ALA A 375 -4.81 -3.74 -26.55
C ALA A 375 -3.35 -3.89 -26.08
N SER A 376 -3.08 -3.70 -24.79
CA SER A 376 -1.72 -3.86 -24.22
C SER A 376 -1.18 -5.28 -24.37
N LEU A 377 -2.03 -6.30 -24.22
CA LEU A 377 -1.60 -7.70 -24.39
C LEU A 377 -1.19 -8.04 -25.82
N HIS A 378 -1.92 -7.50 -26.81
CA HIS A 378 -1.53 -7.62 -28.22
C HIS A 378 -0.20 -6.90 -28.51
N HIS A 379 0.01 -5.74 -27.88
CA HIS A 379 1.27 -5.00 -27.97
C HIS A 379 2.43 -5.83 -27.38
N ASP A 380 2.27 -6.40 -26.19
CA ASP A 380 3.30 -7.19 -25.52
C ASP A 380 3.61 -8.49 -26.28
N LEU A 381 2.56 -9.15 -26.80
CA LEU A 381 2.73 -10.32 -27.68
C LEU A 381 3.51 -9.95 -28.94
N ALA A 382 3.17 -8.83 -29.56
CA ALA A 382 3.88 -8.36 -30.77
C ALA A 382 5.35 -8.04 -30.48
N LEU A 383 5.65 -7.44 -29.34
CA LEU A 383 7.05 -7.21 -28.91
C LEU A 383 7.81 -8.52 -28.74
N ALA A 384 7.21 -9.52 -28.08
CA ALA A 384 7.81 -10.84 -27.91
C ALA A 384 8.05 -11.55 -29.25
N LEU A 385 7.09 -11.49 -30.17
CA LEU A 385 7.19 -12.02 -31.52
C LEU A 385 8.30 -11.34 -32.32
N LYS A 386 8.41 -10.01 -32.24
CA LYS A 386 9.50 -9.27 -32.88
C LYS A 386 10.85 -9.71 -32.35
N LEU A 387 11.00 -9.86 -31.03
CA LEU A 387 12.25 -10.30 -30.41
C LEU A 387 12.59 -11.75 -30.73
N SER A 388 11.60 -12.57 -31.08
CA SER A 388 11.81 -13.93 -31.60
C SER A 388 12.00 -14.02 -33.13
N ASP A 389 12.11 -12.86 -33.81
CA ASP A 389 12.30 -12.70 -35.27
C ASP A 389 11.06 -13.07 -36.11
N ASP A 390 9.89 -13.19 -35.51
CA ASP A 390 8.63 -13.38 -36.26
C ASP A 390 7.97 -12.02 -36.56
N LEU A 391 8.62 -11.27 -37.49
CA LEU A 391 8.15 -9.93 -37.86
C LEU A 391 6.72 -9.91 -38.47
N PRO A 392 6.33 -10.88 -39.33
CA PRO A 392 4.97 -10.89 -39.88
C PRO A 392 3.88 -11.03 -38.78
N ALA A 393 4.07 -11.91 -37.80
CA ALA A 393 3.15 -12.08 -36.69
C ALA A 393 3.14 -10.84 -35.79
N ALA A 394 4.30 -10.25 -35.47
CA ALA A 394 4.39 -9.03 -34.69
C ALA A 394 3.61 -7.86 -35.32
N ILE A 395 3.76 -7.65 -36.65
CA ILE A 395 3.01 -6.63 -37.40
C ILE A 395 1.49 -6.87 -37.32
N ALA A 396 1.06 -8.14 -37.41
CA ALA A 396 -0.36 -8.49 -37.28
C ALA A 396 -0.91 -8.13 -35.91
N GLU A 397 -0.22 -8.47 -34.85
CA GLU A 397 -0.64 -8.19 -33.48
C GLU A 397 -0.64 -6.70 -33.15
N TRP A 398 0.35 -5.90 -33.59
CA TRP A 398 0.28 -4.44 -33.43
C TRP A 398 -0.89 -3.80 -34.17
N LYS A 399 -1.24 -4.30 -35.35
CA LYS A 399 -2.44 -3.82 -36.04
C LYS A 399 -3.71 -4.14 -35.28
N VAL A 400 -3.75 -5.25 -34.53
CA VAL A 400 -4.87 -5.56 -33.63
C VAL A 400 -4.87 -4.60 -32.44
N ALA A 401 -3.72 -4.39 -31.79
CA ALA A 401 -3.58 -3.45 -30.68
C ALA A 401 -4.08 -2.04 -31.04
N ILE A 402 -3.64 -1.53 -32.20
CA ILE A 402 -4.06 -0.20 -32.73
C ILE A 402 -5.57 -0.14 -33.01
N ARG A 403 -6.16 -1.22 -33.51
CA ARG A 403 -7.60 -1.27 -33.74
C ARG A 403 -8.41 -1.23 -32.45
N LEU A 404 -7.92 -1.90 -31.40
CA LEU A 404 -8.55 -1.96 -30.08
C LEU A 404 -8.37 -0.65 -29.31
N ASP A 405 -7.16 -0.09 -29.35
CA ASP A 405 -6.86 1.23 -28.78
C ASP A 405 -6.15 2.14 -29.80
N PRO A 406 -6.90 2.98 -30.53
CA PRO A 406 -6.33 3.92 -31.49
C PRO A 406 -5.47 5.05 -30.87
N LYS A 407 -5.39 5.12 -29.55
CA LYS A 407 -4.55 6.10 -28.83
C LYS A 407 -3.26 5.52 -28.27
N LEU A 408 -3.00 4.24 -28.51
CA LEU A 408 -1.78 3.57 -28.03
C LEU A 408 -0.57 3.96 -28.89
N ALA A 409 0.06 5.10 -28.56
CA ALA A 409 1.21 5.65 -29.33
C ALA A 409 2.35 4.65 -29.47
N ASP A 410 2.64 3.87 -28.42
CA ASP A 410 3.71 2.85 -28.42
C ASP A 410 3.48 1.74 -29.46
N ALA A 411 2.23 1.36 -29.72
CA ALA A 411 1.93 0.37 -30.74
C ALA A 411 2.20 0.92 -32.14
N TYR A 412 1.86 2.17 -32.42
CA TYR A 412 2.20 2.83 -33.67
C TYR A 412 3.70 2.99 -33.86
N TYR A 413 4.42 3.42 -32.81
CA TYR A 413 5.86 3.53 -32.81
C TYR A 413 6.53 2.18 -33.10
N SER A 414 6.16 1.13 -32.36
CA SER A 414 6.73 -0.22 -32.51
C SER A 414 6.44 -0.83 -33.86
N LEU A 415 5.22 -0.63 -34.39
CA LEU A 415 4.87 -1.03 -35.76
C LEU A 415 5.70 -0.26 -36.80
N GLY A 416 5.86 1.07 -36.62
CA GLY A 416 6.66 1.92 -37.48
C GLY A 416 8.13 1.47 -37.54
N VAL A 417 8.72 1.21 -36.38
CA VAL A 417 10.11 0.67 -36.28
C VAL A 417 10.21 -0.67 -36.98
N THR A 418 9.24 -1.57 -36.81
CA THR A 418 9.27 -2.92 -37.41
C THR A 418 9.12 -2.86 -38.95
N LEU A 419 8.23 -2.00 -39.46
CA LEU A 419 8.08 -1.75 -40.88
C LEU A 419 9.35 -1.14 -41.48
N TRP A 420 10.03 -0.23 -40.78
CA TRP A 420 11.33 0.31 -41.18
C TRP A 420 12.37 -0.79 -41.28
N GLN A 421 12.50 -1.68 -40.30
CA GLN A 421 13.38 -2.82 -40.31
C GLN A 421 13.09 -3.79 -41.47
N SER A 422 11.82 -3.93 -41.84
CA SER A 422 11.36 -4.75 -42.98
C SER A 422 11.52 -4.06 -44.34
N GLY A 423 11.98 -2.80 -44.38
CA GLY A 423 12.21 -2.04 -45.60
C GLY A 423 10.99 -1.31 -46.17
N ASP A 424 9.83 -1.37 -45.53
CA ASP A 424 8.64 -0.61 -45.94
C ASP A 424 8.66 0.80 -45.32
N PHE A 425 9.53 1.66 -45.88
CA PHE A 425 9.75 3.01 -45.41
C PHE A 425 8.49 3.91 -45.48
N PRO A 426 7.65 3.85 -46.54
CA PRO A 426 6.43 4.65 -46.59
C PRO A 426 5.45 4.30 -45.51
N ALA A 427 5.19 3.00 -45.28
CA ALA A 427 4.30 2.57 -44.20
C ALA A 427 4.89 2.91 -42.82
N ALA A 428 6.20 2.73 -42.62
CA ALA A 428 6.88 3.11 -41.38
C ALA A 428 6.69 4.60 -41.07
N ALA A 429 6.94 5.49 -42.03
CA ALA A 429 6.76 6.93 -41.87
C ALA A 429 5.30 7.29 -41.51
N GLN A 430 4.32 6.59 -42.09
CA GLN A 430 2.90 6.79 -41.78
C GLN A 430 2.60 6.45 -40.30
N GLN A 431 3.07 5.29 -39.83
CA GLN A 431 2.82 4.87 -38.45
C GLN A 431 3.52 5.78 -37.43
N LEU A 432 4.76 6.17 -37.70
CA LEU A 432 5.52 7.09 -36.85
C LEU A 432 4.86 8.47 -36.75
N ARG A 433 4.29 8.98 -37.84
CA ARG A 433 3.49 10.23 -37.80
C ARG A 433 2.24 10.08 -36.94
N GLN A 434 1.59 8.92 -36.96
CA GLN A 434 0.44 8.67 -36.06
C GLN A 434 0.87 8.62 -34.60
N ALA A 435 1.99 7.96 -34.27
CA ALA A 435 2.56 7.97 -32.91
C ALA A 435 2.80 9.41 -32.43
N ILE A 436 3.43 10.25 -33.25
CA ILE A 436 3.70 11.67 -32.98
C ILE A 436 2.41 12.50 -32.83
N GLN A 437 1.40 12.21 -33.65
CA GLN A 437 0.11 12.90 -33.55
C GLN A 437 -0.58 12.62 -32.21
N ILE A 438 -0.46 11.40 -31.69
CA ILE A 438 -1.05 10.99 -30.41
C ILE A 438 -0.19 11.54 -29.26
N GLN A 439 1.12 11.43 -29.36
CA GLN A 439 2.08 11.88 -28.36
C GLN A 439 3.15 12.79 -29.03
N PRO A 440 2.90 14.12 -29.06
CA PRO A 440 3.78 15.07 -29.76
C PRO A 440 5.19 15.22 -29.14
N ASP A 441 5.37 14.86 -27.89
CA ASP A 441 6.64 14.89 -27.16
C ASP A 441 7.42 13.56 -27.20
N TYR A 442 7.10 12.67 -28.14
CA TYR A 442 7.76 11.37 -28.30
C TYR A 442 9.08 11.52 -29.09
N ALA A 443 10.19 11.85 -28.40
CA ALA A 443 11.48 12.15 -29.01
C ALA A 443 12.01 11.00 -29.91
N GLU A 444 11.87 9.73 -29.49
CA GLU A 444 12.30 8.56 -30.25
C GLU A 444 11.49 8.38 -31.55
N ALA A 445 10.21 8.73 -31.53
CA ALA A 445 9.37 8.65 -32.73
C ALA A 445 9.80 9.72 -33.74
N HIS A 446 10.09 10.94 -33.31
CA HIS A 446 10.66 11.99 -34.16
C HIS A 446 12.03 11.62 -34.75
N TYR A 447 12.92 11.07 -33.93
CA TYR A 447 14.22 10.58 -34.37
C TYR A 447 14.08 9.48 -35.43
N THR A 448 13.23 8.48 -35.16
CA THR A 448 13.01 7.35 -36.07
C THR A 448 12.37 7.81 -37.36
N LEU A 449 11.39 8.71 -37.29
CA LEU A 449 10.77 9.32 -38.48
C LEU A 449 11.83 10.05 -39.34
N GLY A 450 12.69 10.88 -38.70
CA GLY A 450 13.75 11.60 -39.39
C GLY A 450 14.74 10.62 -40.08
N THR A 451 15.04 9.48 -39.42
CA THR A 451 15.89 8.44 -39.98
C THR A 451 15.23 7.76 -41.20
N VAL A 452 13.95 7.44 -41.11
CA VAL A 452 13.16 6.85 -42.21
C VAL A 452 13.06 7.83 -43.39
N LEU A 453 12.73 9.10 -43.14
CA LEU A 453 12.64 10.14 -44.15
C LEU A 453 13.97 10.39 -44.87
N LYS A 454 15.11 10.32 -44.16
CA LYS A 454 16.45 10.35 -44.76
C LYS A 454 16.65 9.21 -45.74
N GLN A 455 16.22 7.97 -45.39
CA GLN A 455 16.34 6.82 -46.31
C GLN A 455 15.41 6.96 -47.53
N MET A 456 14.29 7.65 -47.40
CA MET A 456 13.38 8.02 -48.48
C MET A 456 13.89 9.20 -49.31
N ASN A 457 15.06 9.77 -49.00
CA ASN A 457 15.64 10.97 -49.60
C ASN A 457 14.76 12.23 -49.44
N GLN A 458 13.88 12.27 -48.42
CA GLN A 458 13.09 13.43 -48.06
C GLN A 458 13.86 14.27 -47.02
N LEU A 459 14.98 14.85 -47.48
CA LEU A 459 15.98 15.44 -46.58
C LEU A 459 15.48 16.65 -45.77
N PRO A 460 14.68 17.60 -46.31
CA PRO A 460 14.15 18.70 -45.54
C PRO A 460 13.29 18.22 -44.38
N ASP A 461 12.31 17.33 -44.67
CA ASP A 461 11.41 16.79 -43.67
C ASP A 461 12.17 15.97 -42.62
N ALA A 462 13.24 15.24 -43.05
CA ALA A 462 14.10 14.52 -42.11
C ALA A 462 14.82 15.46 -41.15
N ALA A 463 15.33 16.60 -41.67
CA ALA A 463 15.99 17.60 -40.82
C ALA A 463 15.03 18.19 -39.76
N ASP A 464 13.80 18.48 -40.15
CA ASP A 464 12.79 19.03 -39.25
C ASP A 464 12.39 18.03 -38.15
N ALA A 465 12.16 16.77 -38.51
CA ALA A 465 11.88 15.73 -37.52
C ALA A 465 13.05 15.51 -36.54
N LEU A 466 14.30 15.52 -37.03
CA LEU A 466 15.48 15.38 -36.18
C LEU A 466 15.72 16.57 -35.26
N ARG A 467 15.44 17.80 -35.72
CA ARG A 467 15.48 19.02 -34.88
C ARG A 467 14.45 18.92 -33.75
N GLU A 468 13.28 18.42 -34.04
CA GLU A 468 12.25 18.23 -33.02
C GLU A 468 12.65 17.16 -32.00
N ALA A 469 13.24 16.04 -32.42
CA ALA A 469 13.82 15.06 -31.50
C ALA A 469 14.86 15.67 -30.57
N ILE A 470 15.76 16.51 -31.10
CA ILE A 470 16.78 17.23 -30.32
C ILE A 470 16.14 18.27 -29.38
N ARG A 471 15.09 18.96 -29.82
CA ARG A 471 14.37 19.91 -28.96
C ARG A 471 13.74 19.23 -27.76
N LEU A 472 13.17 18.04 -27.96
CA LEU A 472 12.54 17.22 -26.92
C LEU A 472 13.57 16.54 -26.01
N ASP A 473 14.64 16.00 -26.58
CA ASP A 473 15.79 15.43 -25.85
C ASP A 473 17.10 16.01 -26.37
N PRO A 474 17.62 17.08 -25.75
CA PRO A 474 18.89 17.70 -26.16
C PRO A 474 20.12 16.80 -26.03
N ASP A 475 20.05 15.75 -25.23
CA ASP A 475 21.14 14.78 -25.03
C ASP A 475 21.07 13.58 -25.99
N PHE A 476 20.13 13.57 -26.94
CA PHE A 476 19.94 12.49 -27.90
C PHE A 476 21.05 12.47 -28.97
N ALA A 477 22.19 11.90 -28.64
CA ALA A 477 23.38 11.84 -29.49
C ALA A 477 23.11 11.27 -30.89
N GLY A 478 22.21 10.28 -31.02
CA GLY A 478 21.80 9.69 -32.30
C GLY A 478 21.11 10.67 -33.22
N ALA A 479 20.28 11.57 -32.68
CA ALA A 479 19.57 12.60 -33.43
C ALA A 479 20.56 13.65 -33.98
N HIS A 480 21.49 14.14 -33.17
CA HIS A 480 22.57 15.04 -33.59
C HIS A 480 23.41 14.45 -34.73
N THR A 481 23.83 13.18 -34.56
CA THR A 481 24.68 12.49 -35.58
C THR A 481 23.93 12.31 -36.91
N THR A 482 22.63 11.95 -36.82
CA THR A 482 21.82 11.73 -38.03
C THR A 482 21.48 13.06 -38.70
N LEU A 483 21.17 14.11 -37.92
CA LEU A 483 20.95 15.47 -38.44
C LEU A 483 22.19 16.01 -39.13
N ALA A 484 23.38 15.83 -38.56
CA ALA A 484 24.64 16.21 -39.20
C ALA A 484 24.83 15.53 -40.59
N ALA A 485 24.44 14.26 -40.71
CA ALA A 485 24.48 13.55 -41.99
C ALA A 485 23.47 14.10 -43.01
N VAL A 486 22.24 14.45 -42.56
CA VAL A 486 21.20 15.06 -43.40
C VAL A 486 21.62 16.46 -43.86
N LEU A 487 22.12 17.31 -42.96
CA LEU A 487 22.56 18.68 -43.26
C LEU A 487 23.73 18.68 -44.27
N ARG A 488 24.63 17.71 -44.16
CA ARG A 488 25.74 17.54 -45.13
C ARG A 488 25.19 17.22 -46.54
N GLN A 489 24.14 16.38 -46.63
CA GLN A 489 23.53 16.07 -47.92
C GLN A 489 22.71 17.27 -48.47
N LEU A 490 22.20 18.12 -47.65
CA LEU A 490 21.55 19.38 -48.02
C LEU A 490 22.53 20.51 -48.39
N GLY A 491 23.86 20.30 -48.21
CA GLY A 491 24.88 21.29 -48.48
C GLY A 491 25.18 22.25 -47.31
N ASP A 492 24.50 22.12 -46.18
CA ASP A 492 24.79 22.91 -44.97
C ASP A 492 25.96 22.28 -44.21
N THR A 493 27.16 22.58 -44.64
CA THR A 493 28.41 22.08 -44.04
C THR A 493 28.68 22.63 -42.66
N ALA A 494 28.25 23.91 -42.38
CA ALA A 494 28.45 24.55 -41.11
C ALA A 494 27.51 23.95 -40.03
N GLY A 495 26.23 23.82 -40.33
CA GLY A 495 25.26 23.13 -39.47
C GLY A 495 25.66 21.68 -39.23
N ALA A 496 26.10 20.94 -40.26
CA ALA A 496 26.56 19.57 -40.11
C ALA A 496 27.77 19.43 -39.18
N ALA A 497 28.71 20.39 -39.22
CA ALA A 497 29.87 20.40 -38.33
C ALA A 497 29.48 20.73 -36.87
N ALA A 498 28.51 21.61 -36.66
CA ALA A 498 27.99 21.92 -35.34
C ALA A 498 27.29 20.72 -34.69
N GLU A 499 26.39 20.07 -35.43
CA GLU A 499 25.68 18.88 -34.96
C GLU A 499 26.59 17.68 -34.71
N SER A 500 27.61 17.50 -35.58
CA SER A 500 28.63 16.44 -35.37
C SER A 500 29.41 16.65 -34.06
N ARG A 501 29.75 17.90 -33.71
CA ARG A 501 30.43 18.22 -32.45
C ARG A 501 29.53 17.98 -31.28
N ALA A 502 28.29 18.45 -31.32
CA ALA A 502 27.29 18.24 -30.26
C ALA A 502 27.10 16.75 -30.00
N GLY A 503 26.85 15.94 -31.04
CA GLY A 503 26.70 14.50 -30.88
C GLY A 503 27.95 13.80 -30.30
N ALA A 504 29.15 14.21 -30.71
CA ALA A 504 30.40 13.67 -30.13
C ALA A 504 30.55 14.05 -28.65
N GLU A 505 30.19 15.29 -28.25
CA GLU A 505 30.20 15.73 -26.86
C GLU A 505 29.23 14.93 -25.98
N MET A 506 28.01 14.63 -26.50
CA MET A 506 27.03 13.79 -25.80
C MET A 506 27.55 12.36 -25.58
N VAL A 507 28.11 11.75 -26.63
CA VAL A 507 28.70 10.41 -26.50
C VAL A 507 29.84 10.41 -25.49
N ASN A 508 30.74 11.39 -25.54
CA ASN A 508 31.83 11.52 -24.58
C ASN A 508 31.31 11.71 -23.14
N ARG A 509 30.31 12.56 -22.97
CA ARG A 509 29.68 12.77 -21.63
C ARG A 509 29.09 11.48 -21.06
N LYS A 510 28.35 10.72 -21.88
CA LYS A 510 27.80 9.41 -21.49
C LYS A 510 28.89 8.41 -21.11
N ASN A 511 29.95 8.29 -21.94
CA ASN A 511 31.08 7.40 -21.67
C ASN A 511 31.82 7.80 -20.38
N ASN A 512 32.02 9.10 -20.17
CA ASN A 512 32.67 9.62 -18.96
C ASN A 512 31.81 9.34 -17.72
N LEU A 513 30.48 9.49 -17.80
CA LEU A 513 29.58 9.16 -16.70
C LEU A 513 29.63 7.68 -16.36
N GLN A 514 29.59 6.78 -17.36
CA GLN A 514 29.71 5.36 -17.14
C GLN A 514 31.05 4.99 -16.49
N ALA A 515 32.15 5.56 -16.97
CA ALA A 515 33.48 5.32 -16.41
C ALA A 515 33.61 5.86 -14.98
N ALA A 516 33.04 7.05 -14.69
CA ALA A 516 33.03 7.62 -13.35
C ALA A 516 32.18 6.79 -12.39
N THR A 517 30.99 6.34 -12.82
CA THR A 517 30.12 5.45 -12.04
C THR A 517 30.80 4.12 -11.73
N PHE A 518 31.44 3.50 -12.73
CA PHE A 518 32.17 2.25 -12.52
C PHE A 518 33.33 2.42 -11.52
N ALA A 519 34.12 3.48 -11.66
CA ALA A 519 35.20 3.79 -10.73
C ALA A 519 34.69 4.06 -9.32
N THR A 520 33.57 4.79 -9.18
CA THR A 520 32.95 5.07 -7.88
C THR A 520 32.44 3.78 -7.22
N ASN A 521 31.75 2.92 -7.96
CA ASN A 521 31.28 1.63 -7.44
C ASN A 521 32.45 0.69 -7.08
N SER A 522 33.55 0.73 -7.82
CA SER A 522 34.78 0.02 -7.47
C SER A 522 35.40 0.56 -6.19
N GLY A 523 35.44 1.89 -6.04
CA GLY A 523 35.90 2.55 -4.81
C GLY A 523 35.08 2.17 -3.58
N ARG A 524 33.75 2.14 -3.70
CA ARG A 524 32.86 1.69 -2.61
C ARG A 524 33.15 0.24 -2.18
N ARG A 525 33.37 -0.66 -3.13
CA ARG A 525 33.72 -2.05 -2.81
C ARG A 525 35.07 -2.15 -2.09
N LEU A 526 36.06 -1.38 -2.51
CA LEU A 526 37.37 -1.31 -1.82
C LEU A 526 37.23 -0.71 -0.41
N LEU A 527 36.41 0.33 -0.27
CA LEU A 527 36.12 0.94 1.02
C LEU A 527 35.49 -0.05 1.99
N SER A 528 34.49 -0.81 1.54
CA SER A 528 33.84 -1.86 2.33
C SER A 528 34.79 -3.03 2.69
N ALA A 529 35.80 -3.28 1.85
CA ALA A 529 36.87 -4.25 2.12
C ALA A 529 37.99 -3.71 3.02
N GLY A 530 37.92 -2.45 3.45
CA GLY A 530 38.92 -1.79 4.30
C GLY A 530 40.12 -1.22 3.55
N ASP A 531 40.18 -1.29 2.23
CA ASP A 531 41.24 -0.70 1.41
C ASP A 531 40.95 0.78 1.13
N LEU A 532 41.27 1.62 2.09
CA LEU A 532 41.08 3.07 2.00
C LEU A 532 41.89 3.73 0.88
N ASP A 533 43.14 3.29 0.65
CA ASP A 533 44.02 3.88 -0.37
C ASP A 533 43.55 3.50 -1.79
N GLY A 534 43.15 2.25 -1.97
CA GLY A 534 42.52 1.80 -3.21
C GLY A 534 41.22 2.54 -3.52
N ALA A 535 40.36 2.70 -2.50
CA ALA A 535 39.10 3.44 -2.61
C ALA A 535 39.32 4.91 -3.03
N ILE A 536 40.21 5.64 -2.33
CA ILE A 536 40.58 7.02 -2.64
C ILE A 536 41.11 7.14 -4.07
N SER A 537 41.94 6.18 -4.51
CA SER A 537 42.47 6.16 -5.88
C SER A 537 41.35 6.03 -6.93
N GLN A 538 40.37 5.15 -6.69
CA GLN A 538 39.22 4.98 -7.59
C GLN A 538 38.30 6.20 -7.61
N PHE A 539 38.01 6.83 -6.47
CA PHE A 539 37.20 8.05 -6.45
C PHE A 539 37.91 9.23 -7.15
N ARG A 540 39.22 9.38 -6.97
CA ARG A 540 40.03 10.37 -7.72
C ARG A 540 40.03 10.08 -9.21
N ASN A 541 40.03 8.81 -9.62
CA ASN A 541 39.90 8.43 -11.03
C ASN A 541 38.52 8.82 -11.58
N ALA A 542 37.44 8.58 -10.84
CA ALA A 542 36.10 9.01 -11.23
C ALA A 542 36.01 10.53 -11.43
N ILE A 543 36.55 11.32 -10.51
CA ILE A 543 36.61 12.78 -10.60
C ILE A 543 37.45 13.26 -11.78
N ARG A 544 38.58 12.58 -12.06
CA ARG A 544 39.44 12.91 -13.21
C ARG A 544 38.70 12.70 -14.52
N VAL A 545 37.88 11.65 -14.64
CA VAL A 545 37.09 11.34 -15.83
C VAL A 545 35.89 12.28 -15.96
N MET A 546 35.22 12.56 -14.84
CA MET A 546 34.05 13.45 -14.79
C MET A 546 34.14 14.37 -13.57
N PRO A 547 34.74 15.57 -13.72
CA PRO A 547 34.96 16.51 -12.60
C PRO A 547 33.66 17.04 -11.95
N ALA A 548 32.53 16.96 -12.65
CA ALA A 548 31.22 17.37 -12.15
C ALA A 548 30.39 16.20 -11.57
N TYR A 549 31.02 15.06 -11.26
CA TYR A 549 30.30 13.91 -10.70
C TYR A 549 30.24 14.02 -9.18
N ALA A 550 29.17 14.62 -8.69
CA ALA A 550 28.94 14.97 -7.28
C ALA A 550 29.14 13.79 -6.33
N LEU A 551 28.63 12.60 -6.69
CA LEU A 551 28.73 11.40 -5.88
C LEU A 551 30.19 10.95 -5.66
N ALA A 552 31.07 11.08 -6.68
CA ALA A 552 32.48 10.72 -6.49
C ALA A 552 33.20 11.67 -5.52
N HIS A 553 32.87 12.97 -5.53
CA HIS A 553 33.37 13.92 -4.55
C HIS A 553 32.90 13.58 -3.13
N TYR A 554 31.61 13.24 -2.97
CA TYR A 554 31.07 12.83 -1.68
C TYR A 554 31.75 11.59 -1.12
N GLU A 555 31.90 10.54 -1.92
CA GLU A 555 32.56 9.29 -1.52
C GLU A 555 34.06 9.48 -1.24
N LEU A 556 34.72 10.33 -2.03
CA LEU A 556 36.11 10.72 -1.73
C LEU A 556 36.21 11.42 -0.38
N GLY A 557 35.29 12.36 -0.10
CA GLY A 557 35.20 13.03 1.17
C GLY A 557 35.02 12.05 2.35
N ALA A 558 34.13 11.06 2.18
CA ALA A 558 33.91 10.01 3.19
C ALA A 558 35.17 9.15 3.45
N ALA A 559 35.84 8.71 2.39
CA ALA A 559 37.07 7.93 2.50
C ALA A 559 38.24 8.72 3.09
N LEU A 560 38.40 9.99 2.72
CA LEU A 560 39.42 10.88 3.31
C LEU A 560 39.16 11.15 4.80
N ASN A 561 37.90 11.38 5.17
CA ASN A 561 37.53 11.57 6.57
C ASN A 561 37.82 10.32 7.41
N GLN A 562 37.51 9.13 6.89
CA GLN A 562 37.84 7.86 7.54
C GLN A 562 39.36 7.65 7.68
N LYS A 563 40.15 8.17 6.73
CA LYS A 563 41.61 8.15 6.77
C LYS A 563 42.22 9.22 7.71
N GLY A 564 41.41 10.11 8.28
CA GLY A 564 41.84 11.19 9.18
C GLY A 564 42.26 12.49 8.46
N LEU A 565 42.10 12.58 7.15
CA LEU A 565 42.46 13.77 6.34
C LEU A 565 41.26 14.76 6.28
N LYS A 566 40.91 15.32 7.44
CA LYS A 566 39.67 16.09 7.64
C LYS A 566 39.56 17.34 6.76
N ASP A 567 40.68 18.05 6.51
CA ASP A 567 40.67 19.27 5.69
C ASP A 567 40.39 18.98 4.22
N GLU A 568 41.02 17.93 3.66
CA GLU A 568 40.78 17.46 2.31
C GLU A 568 39.33 16.95 2.16
N ALA A 569 38.85 16.15 3.12
CA ALA A 569 37.48 15.64 3.16
C ALA A 569 36.45 16.79 3.13
N GLY A 570 36.67 17.85 3.95
CA GLY A 570 35.80 19.03 3.95
C GLY A 570 35.78 19.77 2.61
N GLY A 571 36.89 19.77 1.87
CA GLY A 571 36.96 20.33 0.52
C GLY A 571 36.09 19.55 -0.46
N GLU A 572 36.19 18.23 -0.44
CA GLU A 572 35.44 17.34 -1.36
C GLU A 572 33.94 17.34 -1.04
N TYR A 573 33.54 17.36 0.24
CA TYR A 573 32.14 17.48 0.61
C TYR A 573 31.51 18.82 0.18
N ARG A 574 32.24 19.93 0.31
CA ARG A 574 31.75 21.21 -0.24
C ARG A 574 31.54 21.13 -1.74
N LYS A 575 32.48 20.49 -2.45
CA LYS A 575 32.35 20.33 -3.90
C LYS A 575 31.18 19.45 -4.29
N ALA A 576 30.95 18.37 -3.55
CA ALA A 576 29.77 17.52 -3.73
C ALA A 576 28.47 18.32 -3.55
N ALA A 577 28.35 19.10 -2.46
CA ALA A 577 27.16 19.91 -2.17
C ALA A 577 26.96 21.07 -3.16
N GLU A 578 28.03 21.64 -3.74
CA GLU A 578 27.93 22.60 -4.84
C GLU A 578 27.35 21.99 -6.11
N LEU A 579 27.68 20.73 -6.40
CA LEU A 579 27.26 20.00 -7.59
C LEU A 579 25.88 19.36 -7.41
N ASP A 580 25.57 18.89 -6.20
CA ASP A 580 24.28 18.32 -5.81
C ASP A 580 23.96 18.69 -4.34
N PRO A 581 23.03 19.66 -4.11
CA PRO A 581 22.66 20.10 -2.77
C PRO A 581 22.02 19.03 -1.86
N HIS A 582 21.57 17.89 -2.43
CA HIS A 582 21.03 16.79 -1.65
C HIS A 582 22.10 15.90 -1.01
N LEU A 583 23.35 16.00 -1.43
CA LEU A 583 24.49 15.31 -0.82
C LEU A 583 24.98 16.07 0.43
N ILE A 584 24.27 15.91 1.53
CA ILE A 584 24.59 16.55 2.81
C ILE A 584 25.77 15.82 3.46
N PRO A 585 26.87 16.52 3.81
CA PRO A 585 27.97 15.88 4.54
C PRO A 585 27.50 15.41 5.92
N PRO A 586 28.06 14.32 6.47
CA PRO A 586 27.75 13.88 7.82
C PRO A 586 28.09 14.99 8.80
N ALA A 587 27.20 15.23 9.79
CA ALA A 587 27.45 16.21 10.85
C ALA A 587 28.83 15.98 11.48
N PRO A 588 29.61 17.02 11.75
CA PRO A 588 30.91 16.85 12.41
C PRO A 588 30.68 16.13 13.73
N SER A 589 31.30 14.94 13.89
CA SER A 589 31.28 14.20 15.14
C SER A 589 31.86 15.13 16.23
N GLY A 590 30.96 15.67 17.07
CA GLY A 590 31.35 16.46 18.23
C GLY A 590 32.22 15.61 19.15
N HIS A 591 33.36 16.15 19.53
CA HIS A 591 34.22 15.59 20.58
C HIS A 591 33.56 15.74 21.94
#